data_b5797ceb56d8f7a4fa62c8eb59a6c07f
#
_entry.id   b5797ceb56d8f7a4fa62c8eb59a6c07f
#
_cell.length_a   1.000
_cell.length_b   1.000
_cell.length_c   1.000
_cell.angle_alpha   90.00
_cell.angle_beta   90.00
_cell.angle_gamma   90.00
#
_symmetry.space_group_name_H-M   'P 1'
#
loop_
_entity.id
_entity.type
_entity.pdbx_description
1 polymer ?
#
loop_
_entity_poly.entity_id
_entity_poly.type
_entity_poly.pdbx_seq_one_letter_code
_entity_poly.pdbx_strand_id
1 'polypeptide(L)'
;MDSFKPDCIIAIGGGSAMDAGKIMWVLYEHPEIDFMDMAMRFSDIRKRVYTFPKMGEKAYFIAVPTSSGTGSEVTPFAVITDEKTGIKYPLADYELMPKMAIVDTDMMMDAPKGLTSASGIDAVTHCLEAYASMMATEYTDGLALRSIKTIFEYLPTAYENGQDVVAREKMANAATMAGMAFANAFLGVCHSMAHKLGAFFHIPHGIANALMIDLVLRFNASETPVKMGTFPQYSYPHTLRRYAEVAENLGLGGNTDEEKLENLIKAIDELKEKIGIKKTIRDYGVDEQEFLSKLDEMSKQAFDDQCTGANPRYPLIEEIKQMYLEAYYGGER
;
A
#
# COMPACT_ATOMS: atom_id res chain seq x y z
N MET A 1 2.17 29.78 -5.56
CA MET A 1 1.98 29.47 -7.00
C MET A 1 1.38 30.64 -7.76
N ASP A 2 0.44 31.38 -7.23
CA ASP A 2 -0.29 32.46 -7.94
C ASP A 2 0.59 33.60 -8.47
N SER A 3 1.68 33.91 -7.79
CA SER A 3 2.62 34.95 -8.24
C SER A 3 3.58 34.46 -9.35
N PHE A 4 3.90 33.17 -9.35
CA PHE A 4 4.81 32.57 -10.33
C PHE A 4 4.09 32.05 -11.58
N LYS A 5 2.84 31.59 -11.43
CA LYS A 5 1.97 31.02 -12.48
C LYS A 5 2.67 29.90 -13.28
N PRO A 6 3.06 28.80 -12.64
CA PRO A 6 3.73 27.71 -13.33
C PRO A 6 2.82 27.07 -14.39
N ASP A 7 3.38 26.71 -15.52
CA ASP A 7 2.77 25.85 -16.54
C ASP A 7 3.20 24.38 -16.43
N CYS A 8 4.16 24.10 -15.52
CA CYS A 8 4.63 22.77 -15.18
C CYS A 8 4.94 22.71 -13.68
N ILE A 9 4.49 21.64 -13.03
CA ILE A 9 4.77 21.31 -11.62
C ILE A 9 5.50 19.98 -11.61
N ILE A 10 6.71 19.95 -11.01
CA ILE A 10 7.49 18.73 -10.88
C ILE A 10 7.59 18.38 -9.39
N ALA A 11 7.01 17.24 -9.00
CA ALA A 11 7.12 16.71 -7.66
C ALA A 11 8.23 15.65 -7.61
N ILE A 12 9.32 15.96 -6.90
CA ILE A 12 10.47 15.08 -6.73
C ILE A 12 10.52 14.63 -5.27
N GLY A 13 10.48 13.34 -5.01
CA GLY A 13 10.55 12.79 -3.64
C GLY A 13 9.89 11.45 -3.46
N GLY A 14 9.72 11.06 -2.20
CA GLY A 14 8.90 9.89 -1.84
C GLY A 14 7.40 10.19 -1.95
N GLY A 15 6.57 9.22 -1.56
CA GLY A 15 5.11 9.32 -1.65
C GLY A 15 4.54 10.62 -1.07
N SER A 16 4.96 11.01 0.14
CA SER A 16 4.46 12.22 0.80
C SER A 16 4.73 13.51 0.00
N ALA A 17 5.89 13.60 -0.65
CA ALA A 17 6.22 14.77 -1.48
C ALA A 17 5.38 14.81 -2.76
N MET A 18 5.19 13.66 -3.40
CA MET A 18 4.36 13.54 -4.59
C MET A 18 2.88 13.78 -4.27
N ASP A 19 2.39 13.24 -3.16
CA ASP A 19 1.01 13.44 -2.69
C ASP A 19 0.73 14.91 -2.37
N ALA A 20 1.65 15.58 -1.65
CA ALA A 20 1.58 17.01 -1.43
C ALA A 20 1.58 17.79 -2.75
N GLY A 21 2.45 17.41 -3.70
CA GLY A 21 2.50 18.00 -5.04
C GLY A 21 1.18 17.90 -5.78
N LYS A 22 0.51 16.72 -5.73
CA LYS A 22 -0.83 16.51 -6.32
C LYS A 22 -1.86 17.47 -5.75
N ILE A 23 -1.90 17.64 -4.43
CA ILE A 23 -2.86 18.53 -3.78
C ILE A 23 -2.51 20.00 -4.05
N MET A 24 -1.24 20.35 -4.04
CA MET A 24 -0.82 21.71 -4.46
C MET A 24 -1.23 22.01 -5.90
N TRP A 25 -1.14 21.03 -6.80
CA TRP A 25 -1.61 21.14 -8.18
C TRP A 25 -3.13 21.37 -8.24
N VAL A 26 -3.93 20.59 -7.50
CA VAL A 26 -5.38 20.78 -7.41
C VAL A 26 -5.72 22.18 -6.94
N LEU A 27 -5.17 22.61 -5.80
CA LEU A 27 -5.45 23.93 -5.22
C LEU A 27 -4.95 25.10 -6.09
N TYR A 28 -3.93 24.89 -6.91
CA TYR A 28 -3.46 25.89 -7.88
C TYR A 28 -4.41 26.03 -9.06
N GLU A 29 -4.90 24.93 -9.60
CA GLU A 29 -5.83 24.98 -10.74
C GLU A 29 -7.24 25.39 -10.30
N HIS A 30 -7.67 24.93 -9.13
CA HIS A 30 -9.03 25.05 -8.60
C HIS A 30 -9.02 25.51 -7.13
N PRO A 31 -8.69 26.79 -6.86
CA PRO A 31 -8.59 27.31 -5.50
C PRO A 31 -9.94 27.38 -4.75
N GLU A 32 -11.05 27.20 -5.48
CA GLU A 32 -12.41 27.19 -4.93
C GLU A 32 -12.80 25.87 -4.24
N ILE A 33 -11.99 24.81 -4.37
CA ILE A 33 -12.35 23.47 -3.88
C ILE A 33 -12.23 23.41 -2.36
N ASP A 34 -13.24 22.81 -1.73
CA ASP A 34 -13.19 22.43 -0.32
C ASP A 34 -12.45 21.10 -0.15
N PHE A 35 -11.50 21.05 0.79
CA PHE A 35 -10.72 19.83 1.09
C PHE A 35 -11.62 18.69 1.56
N MET A 36 -12.66 18.97 2.34
CA MET A 36 -13.54 17.94 2.89
C MET A 36 -14.41 17.29 1.81
N ASP A 37 -14.73 18.01 0.74
CA ASP A 37 -15.41 17.43 -0.43
C ASP A 37 -14.49 16.40 -1.12
N MET A 38 -13.20 16.72 -1.28
CA MET A 38 -12.21 15.78 -1.83
C MET A 38 -12.02 14.55 -0.94
N ALA A 39 -12.08 14.74 0.38
CA ALA A 39 -11.90 13.69 1.39
C ALA A 39 -13.16 12.82 1.59
N MET A 40 -14.25 13.09 0.89
CA MET A 40 -15.49 12.32 1.00
C MET A 40 -15.28 10.86 0.62
N ARG A 41 -15.71 9.96 1.50
CA ARG A 41 -15.60 8.51 1.30
C ARG A 41 -16.46 8.02 0.13
N PHE A 42 -16.01 6.94 -0.50
CA PHE A 42 -16.71 6.26 -1.59
C PHE A 42 -16.51 4.75 -1.46
N SER A 43 -17.44 3.95 -1.99
CA SER A 43 -17.29 2.49 -2.06
C SER A 43 -16.58 2.03 -3.34
N ASP A 44 -16.69 2.82 -4.41
CA ASP A 44 -16.08 2.56 -5.71
C ASP A 44 -15.63 3.89 -6.32
N ILE A 45 -14.35 4.02 -6.64
CA ILE A 45 -13.77 5.23 -7.25
C ILE A 45 -14.48 5.65 -8.54
N ARG A 46 -15.08 4.70 -9.24
CA ARG A 46 -15.84 4.93 -10.48
C ARG A 46 -17.23 5.52 -10.25
N LYS A 47 -17.72 5.52 -9.00
CA LYS A 47 -19.09 5.93 -8.61
C LYS A 47 -19.03 6.86 -7.41
N ARG A 48 -18.39 8.01 -7.56
CA ARG A 48 -18.26 8.99 -6.49
C ARG A 48 -19.44 9.96 -6.47
N VAL A 49 -19.78 10.44 -5.27
CA VAL A 49 -20.73 11.55 -5.08
C VAL A 49 -20.06 12.86 -5.46
N TYR A 50 -18.84 13.10 -4.98
CA TYR A 50 -18.02 14.24 -5.37
C TYR A 50 -17.06 13.82 -6.48
N THR A 51 -17.01 14.58 -7.56
CA THR A 51 -16.09 14.37 -8.68
C THR A 51 -15.10 15.53 -8.71
N PHE A 52 -13.81 15.21 -8.80
CA PHE A 52 -12.78 16.23 -8.95
C PHE A 52 -12.96 16.98 -10.26
N PRO A 53 -12.63 18.27 -10.31
CA PRO A 53 -12.58 18.99 -11.57
C PRO A 53 -11.48 18.44 -12.47
N LYS A 54 -11.60 18.74 -13.76
CA LYS A 54 -10.60 18.33 -14.75
C LYS A 54 -9.27 19.01 -14.47
N MET A 55 -8.21 18.22 -14.40
CA MET A 55 -6.86 18.67 -14.08
C MET A 55 -5.95 18.76 -15.31
N GLY A 56 -4.95 19.65 -15.25
CA GLY A 56 -3.92 19.81 -16.27
C GLY A 56 -4.26 20.85 -17.33
N GLU A 57 -5.15 21.78 -17.02
CA GLU A 57 -5.46 22.93 -17.91
C GLU A 57 -4.52 24.12 -17.70
N LYS A 58 -4.08 24.35 -16.44
CA LYS A 58 -3.11 25.43 -16.11
C LYS A 58 -1.67 24.94 -16.07
N ALA A 59 -1.44 23.73 -15.53
CA ALA A 59 -0.10 23.20 -15.33
C ALA A 59 -0.01 21.69 -15.61
N TYR A 60 1.07 21.29 -16.26
CA TYR A 60 1.41 19.89 -16.47
C TYR A 60 2.06 19.32 -15.20
N PHE A 61 1.57 18.18 -14.70
CA PHE A 61 2.10 17.57 -13.47
C PHE A 61 3.02 16.39 -13.79
N ILE A 62 4.25 16.46 -13.31
CA ILE A 62 5.28 15.43 -13.44
C ILE A 62 5.65 14.91 -12.05
N ALA A 63 5.68 13.60 -11.88
CA ALA A 63 6.12 12.93 -10.66
C ALA A 63 7.45 12.20 -10.87
N VAL A 64 8.41 12.41 -9.97
CA VAL A 64 9.75 11.82 -9.99
C VAL A 64 10.01 11.14 -8.64
N PRO A 65 9.84 9.82 -8.51
CA PRO A 65 10.03 9.13 -7.24
C PRO A 65 11.51 9.06 -6.85
N THR A 66 11.79 9.17 -5.55
CA THR A 66 13.11 8.95 -4.95
C THR A 66 13.15 7.73 -4.03
N SER A 67 12.09 6.92 -4.02
CA SER A 67 11.98 5.67 -3.29
C SER A 67 11.28 4.62 -4.14
N SER A 68 11.63 3.35 -3.93
CA SER A 68 11.08 2.23 -4.70
C SER A 68 10.02 1.50 -3.85
N GLY A 69 8.81 2.07 -3.74
CA GLY A 69 7.76 1.49 -2.89
C GLY A 69 6.37 2.01 -3.16
N THR A 70 6.11 3.29 -2.97
CA THR A 70 4.75 3.86 -2.90
C THR A 70 3.98 3.84 -4.21
N GLY A 71 4.65 3.88 -5.37
CA GLY A 71 3.99 3.97 -6.67
C GLY A 71 3.17 5.25 -6.89
N SER A 72 3.34 6.29 -6.05
CA SER A 72 2.53 7.51 -6.15
C SER A 72 2.65 8.21 -7.50
N GLU A 73 3.77 8.03 -8.20
CA GLU A 73 4.01 8.56 -9.55
C GLU A 73 3.04 8.01 -10.62
N VAL A 74 2.38 6.88 -10.35
CA VAL A 74 1.45 6.21 -11.28
C VAL A 74 0.09 5.90 -10.63
N THR A 75 -0.26 6.60 -9.57
CA THR A 75 -1.52 6.35 -8.85
C THR A 75 -2.42 7.58 -8.80
N PRO A 76 -3.74 7.40 -8.80
CA PRO A 76 -4.74 8.46 -8.65
C PRO A 76 -5.00 8.80 -7.18
N PHE A 77 -4.04 8.55 -6.29
CA PHE A 77 -4.18 8.70 -4.84
C PHE A 77 -3.26 9.78 -4.30
N ALA A 78 -3.68 10.41 -3.20
CA ALA A 78 -2.84 11.26 -2.36
C ALA A 78 -3.27 11.11 -0.89
N VAL A 79 -2.35 10.75 0.01
CA VAL A 79 -2.64 10.63 1.44
C VAL A 79 -2.16 11.88 2.16
N ILE A 80 -3.09 12.64 2.70
CA ILE A 80 -2.81 13.91 3.37
C ILE A 80 -3.17 13.80 4.86
N THR A 81 -2.26 14.25 5.71
CA THR A 81 -2.50 14.32 7.15
C THR A 81 -3.00 15.71 7.53
N ASP A 82 -4.14 15.78 8.21
CA ASP A 82 -4.58 17.02 8.86
C ASP A 82 -3.75 17.23 10.13
N GLU A 83 -2.94 18.27 10.17
CA GLU A 83 -2.08 18.58 11.31
C GLU A 83 -2.86 18.84 12.61
N LYS A 84 -4.10 19.32 12.53
CA LYS A 84 -4.92 19.66 13.72
C LYS A 84 -5.48 18.41 14.39
N THR A 85 -5.89 17.44 13.60
CA THR A 85 -6.58 16.24 14.09
C THR A 85 -5.68 15.00 14.08
N GLY A 86 -4.55 15.01 13.37
CA GLY A 86 -3.70 13.84 13.12
C GLY A 86 -4.33 12.81 12.18
N ILE A 87 -5.51 13.10 11.63
CA ILE A 87 -6.22 12.17 10.75
C ILE A 87 -5.59 12.16 9.36
N LYS A 88 -5.35 10.95 8.84
CA LYS A 88 -4.93 10.75 7.45
C LYS A 88 -6.15 10.58 6.54
N TYR A 89 -6.22 11.41 5.52
CA TYR A 89 -7.26 11.37 4.50
C TYR A 89 -6.68 10.79 3.20
N PRO A 90 -7.07 9.58 2.82
CA PRO A 90 -6.74 9.04 1.49
C PRO A 90 -7.67 9.67 0.45
N LEU A 91 -7.15 10.60 -0.30
CA LEU A 91 -7.84 11.22 -1.43
C LEU A 91 -7.63 10.34 -2.66
N ALA A 92 -8.69 10.12 -3.43
CA ALA A 92 -8.62 9.29 -4.62
C ALA A 92 -9.55 9.82 -5.71
N ASP A 93 -8.99 10.16 -6.83
CA ASP A 93 -9.70 10.50 -8.06
C ASP A 93 -8.75 10.35 -9.26
N TYR A 94 -9.24 9.89 -10.41
CA TYR A 94 -8.42 9.74 -11.61
C TYR A 94 -7.78 11.05 -12.09
N GLU A 95 -8.36 12.19 -11.74
CA GLU A 95 -7.79 13.51 -12.04
C GLU A 95 -6.49 13.81 -11.26
N LEU A 96 -6.22 13.08 -10.15
CA LEU A 96 -4.95 13.18 -9.42
C LEU A 96 -3.80 12.40 -10.09
N MET A 97 -4.08 11.65 -11.14
CA MET A 97 -3.04 10.88 -11.85
C MET A 97 -2.02 11.85 -12.46
N PRO A 98 -0.71 11.69 -12.15
CA PRO A 98 0.33 12.45 -12.81
C PRO A 98 0.25 12.30 -14.33
N LYS A 99 0.50 13.38 -15.06
CA LYS A 99 0.50 13.36 -16.53
C LYS A 99 1.76 12.67 -17.10
N MET A 100 2.83 12.65 -16.29
CA MET A 100 4.10 11.98 -16.60
C MET A 100 4.73 11.47 -15.30
N ALA A 101 5.27 10.25 -15.36
CA ALA A 101 6.15 9.70 -14.32
C ALA A 101 7.58 9.57 -14.93
N ILE A 102 8.59 10.06 -14.21
CA ILE A 102 9.99 9.87 -14.57
C ILE A 102 10.63 9.00 -13.50
N VAL A 103 10.86 7.72 -13.83
CA VAL A 103 11.49 6.76 -12.93
C VAL A 103 12.97 6.69 -13.28
N ASP A 104 13.73 7.47 -12.54
CA ASP A 104 15.18 7.58 -12.73
C ASP A 104 15.90 6.91 -11.56
N THR A 105 16.70 5.89 -11.87
CA THR A 105 17.44 5.12 -10.86
C THR A 105 18.40 5.99 -10.07
N ASP A 106 19.01 7.00 -10.69
CA ASP A 106 19.96 7.91 -10.02
C ASP A 106 19.31 8.63 -8.84
N MET A 107 18.01 8.94 -8.92
CA MET A 107 17.26 9.57 -7.81
C MET A 107 17.06 8.65 -6.59
N MET A 108 17.35 7.37 -6.71
CA MET A 108 17.12 6.34 -5.67
C MET A 108 18.41 5.76 -5.11
N MET A 109 19.59 6.07 -5.70
CA MET A 109 20.87 5.47 -5.32
C MET A 109 21.28 5.76 -3.87
N ASP A 110 20.93 6.94 -3.35
CA ASP A 110 21.27 7.36 -1.99
C ASP A 110 20.22 6.96 -0.94
N ALA A 111 19.21 6.16 -1.32
CA ALA A 111 18.18 5.72 -0.39
C ALA A 111 18.81 4.86 0.74
N PRO A 112 18.64 5.23 2.02
CA PRO A 112 19.23 4.48 3.14
C PRO A 112 18.57 3.11 3.29
N LYS A 113 19.28 2.17 3.94
CA LYS A 113 18.82 0.79 4.16
C LYS A 113 17.40 0.71 4.75
N GLY A 114 17.09 1.52 5.76
CA GLY A 114 15.77 1.55 6.39
C GLY A 114 14.65 1.99 5.44
N LEU A 115 14.92 2.94 4.54
CA LEU A 115 13.97 3.32 3.50
C LEU A 115 13.84 2.24 2.44
N THR A 116 14.97 1.63 2.03
CA THR A 116 14.97 0.53 1.04
C THR A 116 14.14 -0.66 1.53
N SER A 117 14.32 -1.08 2.80
CA SER A 117 13.55 -2.17 3.38
C SER A 117 12.06 -1.83 3.52
N ALA A 118 11.74 -0.67 4.09
CA ALA A 118 10.36 -0.25 4.30
C ALA A 118 9.60 -0.08 2.97
N SER A 119 10.20 0.60 1.98
CA SER A 119 9.55 0.80 0.69
C SER A 119 9.47 -0.49 -0.13
N GLY A 120 10.48 -1.35 -0.08
CA GLY A 120 10.47 -2.62 -0.80
C GLY A 120 9.41 -3.59 -0.30
N ILE A 121 9.25 -3.74 1.02
CA ILE A 121 8.20 -4.60 1.59
C ILE A 121 6.80 -3.99 1.41
N ASP A 122 6.69 -2.69 1.35
CA ASP A 122 5.47 -1.98 0.98
C ASP A 122 5.01 -2.38 -0.44
N ALA A 123 5.93 -2.37 -1.39
CA ALA A 123 5.64 -2.83 -2.75
C ALA A 123 5.25 -4.33 -2.83
N VAL A 124 5.81 -5.20 -1.96
CA VAL A 124 5.33 -6.60 -1.82
C VAL A 124 3.87 -6.61 -1.37
N THR A 125 3.52 -5.80 -0.38
CA THR A 125 2.15 -5.73 0.14
C THR A 125 1.19 -5.19 -0.92
N HIS A 126 1.59 -4.16 -1.68
CA HIS A 126 0.83 -3.66 -2.83
C HIS A 126 0.50 -4.77 -3.82
N CYS A 127 1.49 -5.60 -4.19
CA CYS A 127 1.29 -6.71 -5.11
C CYS A 127 0.30 -7.75 -4.56
N LEU A 128 0.46 -8.15 -3.29
CA LEU A 128 -0.37 -9.17 -2.66
C LEU A 128 -1.83 -8.72 -2.51
N GLU A 129 -2.03 -7.47 -2.06
CA GLU A 129 -3.38 -6.94 -1.91
C GLU A 129 -4.04 -6.67 -3.26
N ALA A 130 -3.32 -6.10 -4.23
CA ALA A 130 -3.85 -5.89 -5.57
C ALA A 130 -4.23 -7.21 -6.25
N TYR A 131 -3.40 -8.25 -6.09
CA TYR A 131 -3.65 -9.57 -6.67
C TYR A 131 -4.87 -10.27 -6.04
N ALA A 132 -5.08 -10.13 -4.74
CA ALA A 132 -6.21 -10.72 -4.02
C ALA A 132 -7.47 -9.85 -4.02
N SER A 133 -7.37 -8.60 -4.45
CA SER A 133 -8.47 -7.63 -4.42
C SER A 133 -9.69 -8.10 -5.20
N MET A 134 -10.88 -7.72 -4.72
CA MET A 134 -12.13 -7.93 -5.47
C MET A 134 -12.22 -7.14 -6.77
N MET A 135 -11.34 -6.15 -6.96
CA MET A 135 -11.23 -5.36 -8.19
C MET A 135 -10.09 -5.85 -9.11
N ALA A 136 -9.42 -6.94 -8.77
CA ALA A 136 -8.35 -7.52 -9.58
C ALA A 136 -8.81 -7.88 -11.00
N THR A 137 -7.92 -7.74 -11.95
CA THR A 137 -8.14 -8.05 -13.37
C THR A 137 -6.90 -8.73 -13.93
N GLU A 138 -7.01 -9.39 -15.07
CA GLU A 138 -5.86 -9.99 -15.78
C GLU A 138 -4.70 -8.99 -16.01
N TYR A 139 -5.02 -7.70 -16.21
CA TYR A 139 -4.03 -6.65 -16.39
C TYR A 139 -3.28 -6.35 -15.08
N THR A 140 -4.02 -6.21 -13.97
CA THR A 140 -3.42 -5.95 -12.65
C THR A 140 -2.67 -7.17 -12.14
N ASP A 141 -3.15 -8.37 -12.43
CA ASP A 141 -2.51 -9.63 -12.08
C ASP A 141 -1.14 -9.78 -12.72
N GLY A 142 -1.03 -9.52 -14.04
CA GLY A 142 0.22 -9.56 -14.76
C GLY A 142 1.27 -8.61 -14.18
N LEU A 143 0.86 -7.39 -13.81
CA LEU A 143 1.73 -6.40 -13.17
C LEU A 143 2.15 -6.83 -11.77
N ALA A 144 1.21 -7.27 -10.93
CA ALA A 144 1.46 -7.70 -9.55
C ALA A 144 2.40 -8.92 -9.50
N LEU A 145 2.15 -9.96 -10.31
CA LEU A 145 2.97 -11.17 -10.36
C LEU A 145 4.39 -10.88 -10.88
N ARG A 146 4.53 -10.02 -11.88
CA ARG A 146 5.85 -9.62 -12.37
C ARG A 146 6.61 -8.81 -11.35
N SER A 147 5.93 -7.86 -10.71
CA SER A 147 6.51 -6.99 -9.69
C SER A 147 7.00 -7.79 -8.49
N ILE A 148 6.15 -8.62 -7.88
CA ILE A 148 6.52 -9.37 -6.67
C ILE A 148 7.71 -10.30 -6.91
N LYS A 149 7.77 -10.97 -8.06
CA LYS A 149 8.92 -11.79 -8.44
C LYS A 149 10.21 -10.99 -8.52
N THR A 150 10.15 -9.81 -9.12
CA THR A 150 11.29 -8.90 -9.22
C THR A 150 11.75 -8.41 -7.84
N ILE A 151 10.80 -8.08 -6.95
CA ILE A 151 11.13 -7.62 -5.59
C ILE A 151 11.82 -8.73 -4.80
N PHE A 152 11.29 -9.95 -4.81
CA PHE A 152 11.93 -11.08 -4.11
C PHE A 152 13.34 -11.38 -4.60
N GLU A 153 13.60 -11.16 -5.89
CA GLU A 153 14.92 -11.39 -6.50
C GLU A 153 15.92 -10.28 -6.14
N TYR A 154 15.51 -8.99 -6.13
CA TYR A 154 16.44 -7.87 -6.08
C TYR A 154 16.43 -7.06 -4.78
N LEU A 155 15.36 -7.10 -3.97
CA LEU A 155 15.28 -6.33 -2.72
C LEU A 155 16.41 -6.68 -1.72
N PRO A 156 16.79 -7.96 -1.51
CA PRO A 156 17.91 -8.28 -0.63
C PRO A 156 19.22 -7.64 -1.11
N THR A 157 19.49 -7.67 -2.41
CA THR A 157 20.69 -7.05 -2.99
C THR A 157 20.67 -5.54 -2.86
N ALA A 158 19.54 -4.89 -3.17
CA ALA A 158 19.39 -3.45 -3.03
C ALA A 158 19.53 -2.97 -1.57
N TYR A 159 19.10 -3.80 -0.61
CA TYR A 159 19.26 -3.54 0.82
C TYR A 159 20.71 -3.71 1.28
N GLU A 160 21.38 -4.79 0.89
CA GLU A 160 22.76 -5.06 1.26
C GLU A 160 23.75 -4.09 0.62
N ASN A 161 23.61 -3.88 -0.69
CA ASN A 161 24.44 -3.01 -1.50
C ASN A 161 23.58 -1.94 -2.20
N GLY A 162 23.34 -0.84 -1.51
CA GLY A 162 22.56 0.28 -2.06
C GLY A 162 23.15 0.94 -3.30
N GLN A 163 24.41 0.65 -3.66
CA GLN A 163 25.07 1.14 -4.86
C GLN A 163 24.99 0.18 -6.06
N ASP A 164 24.28 -0.94 -5.91
CA ASP A 164 24.01 -1.83 -7.04
C ASP A 164 22.94 -1.21 -7.95
N VAL A 165 23.38 -0.62 -9.06
CA VAL A 165 22.54 0.10 -10.02
C VAL A 165 21.46 -0.82 -10.60
N VAL A 166 21.80 -2.10 -10.88
CA VAL A 166 20.85 -3.06 -11.45
C VAL A 166 19.75 -3.38 -10.44
N ALA A 167 20.12 -3.68 -9.19
CA ALA A 167 19.14 -3.95 -8.15
C ALA A 167 18.24 -2.72 -7.89
N ARG A 168 18.80 -1.50 -7.86
CA ARG A 168 18.03 -0.26 -7.74
C ARG A 168 17.05 -0.07 -8.89
N GLU A 169 17.51 -0.23 -10.13
CA GLU A 169 16.66 -0.14 -11.32
C GLU A 169 15.51 -1.17 -11.29
N LYS A 170 15.82 -2.42 -10.94
CA LYS A 170 14.81 -3.48 -10.84
C LYS A 170 13.78 -3.17 -9.75
N MET A 171 14.22 -2.66 -8.60
CA MET A 171 13.32 -2.24 -7.51
C MET A 171 12.46 -1.05 -7.90
N ALA A 172 13.02 -0.05 -8.58
CA ALA A 172 12.27 1.11 -9.08
C ALA A 172 11.16 0.67 -10.05
N ASN A 173 11.50 -0.14 -11.04
CA ASN A 173 10.54 -0.66 -12.02
C ASN A 173 9.47 -1.54 -11.36
N ALA A 174 9.85 -2.39 -10.40
CA ALA A 174 8.92 -3.23 -9.68
C ALA A 174 7.94 -2.41 -8.83
N ALA A 175 8.42 -1.40 -8.11
CA ALA A 175 7.55 -0.51 -7.32
C ALA A 175 6.54 0.25 -8.20
N THR A 176 6.98 0.75 -9.36
CA THR A 176 6.09 1.40 -10.33
C THR A 176 5.05 0.43 -10.90
N MET A 177 5.44 -0.82 -11.24
CA MET A 177 4.49 -1.86 -11.68
C MET A 177 3.48 -2.21 -10.57
N ALA A 178 3.92 -2.33 -9.31
CA ALA A 178 3.03 -2.52 -8.17
C ALA A 178 2.05 -1.34 -8.03
N GLY A 179 2.54 -0.12 -8.22
CA GLY A 179 1.74 1.10 -8.28
C GLY A 179 0.63 1.04 -9.33
N MET A 180 0.98 0.66 -10.56
CA MET A 180 0.01 0.48 -11.65
C MET A 180 -1.02 -0.62 -11.33
N ALA A 181 -0.62 -1.70 -10.67
CA ALA A 181 -1.52 -2.77 -10.28
C ALA A 181 -2.56 -2.27 -9.27
N PHE A 182 -2.12 -1.72 -8.13
CA PHE A 182 -3.07 -1.31 -7.09
C PHE A 182 -3.82 -0.01 -7.44
N ALA A 183 -3.30 0.83 -8.30
CA ALA A 183 -4.04 1.98 -8.82
C ALA A 183 -5.37 1.57 -9.48
N ASN A 184 -5.43 0.37 -10.04
CA ASN A 184 -6.60 -0.18 -10.71
C ASN A 184 -7.35 -1.24 -9.88
N ALA A 185 -6.62 -2.06 -9.09
CA ALA A 185 -7.21 -3.11 -8.27
C ALA A 185 -7.54 -2.66 -6.84
N PHE A 186 -7.08 -1.49 -6.41
CA PHE A 186 -7.10 -1.04 -5.02
C PHE A 186 -6.26 -1.94 -4.09
N LEU A 187 -6.36 -1.63 -2.79
CA LEU A 187 -5.67 -2.32 -1.69
C LEU A 187 -6.69 -3.01 -0.78
N GLY A 188 -6.27 -3.46 0.39
CA GLY A 188 -7.10 -4.20 1.32
C GLY A 188 -6.89 -3.82 2.78
N VAL A 189 -7.27 -4.73 3.66
CA VAL A 189 -7.27 -4.51 5.11
C VAL A 189 -5.86 -4.35 5.70
N CYS A 190 -4.82 -4.89 5.04
CA CYS A 190 -3.44 -4.71 5.50
C CYS A 190 -3.07 -3.23 5.51
N HIS A 191 -3.29 -2.53 4.41
CA HIS A 191 -3.08 -1.08 4.33
C HIS A 191 -3.98 -0.30 5.29
N SER A 192 -5.25 -0.69 5.43
CA SER A 192 -6.16 -0.07 6.38
C SER A 192 -5.63 -0.12 7.80
N MET A 193 -5.09 -1.27 8.21
CA MET A 193 -4.48 -1.46 9.53
C MET A 193 -3.14 -0.72 9.66
N ALA A 194 -2.30 -0.78 8.64
CA ALA A 194 -1.01 -0.09 8.61
C ALA A 194 -1.13 1.44 8.72
N HIS A 195 -2.14 2.03 8.10
CA HIS A 195 -2.44 3.46 8.24
C HIS A 195 -2.60 3.87 9.71
N LYS A 196 -3.25 3.03 10.52
CA LYS A 196 -3.51 3.35 11.94
C LYS A 196 -2.26 3.16 12.79
N LEU A 197 -1.43 2.12 12.53
CA LEU A 197 -0.14 1.98 13.20
C LEU A 197 0.77 3.18 12.93
N GLY A 198 0.79 3.67 11.70
CA GLY A 198 1.52 4.89 11.35
C GLY A 198 0.97 6.15 12.01
N ALA A 199 -0.36 6.27 12.13
CA ALA A 199 -1.01 7.45 12.71
C ALA A 199 -0.86 7.52 14.23
N PHE A 200 -1.02 6.39 14.94
CA PHE A 200 -1.00 6.35 16.40
C PHE A 200 0.40 6.17 16.99
N PHE A 201 1.27 5.40 16.32
CA PHE A 201 2.57 5.01 16.89
C PHE A 201 3.77 5.43 16.03
N HIS A 202 3.55 6.18 14.96
CA HIS A 202 4.59 6.67 14.06
C HIS A 202 5.47 5.56 13.44
N ILE A 203 4.94 4.34 13.34
CA ILE A 203 5.62 3.25 12.65
C ILE A 203 5.68 3.59 11.15
N PRO A 204 6.86 3.49 10.50
CA PRO A 204 6.96 3.73 9.06
C PRO A 204 5.99 2.86 8.27
N HIS A 205 5.34 3.42 7.25
CA HIS A 205 4.21 2.80 6.55
C HIS A 205 4.49 1.38 6.06
N GLY A 206 5.58 1.18 5.32
CA GLY A 206 5.93 -0.16 4.82
C GLY A 206 6.27 -1.15 5.94
N ILE A 207 6.85 -0.68 7.06
CA ILE A 207 7.05 -1.51 8.26
C ILE A 207 5.71 -1.92 8.87
N ALA A 208 4.77 -0.98 8.97
CA ALA A 208 3.43 -1.27 9.48
C ALA A 208 2.73 -2.34 8.60
N ASN A 209 2.86 -2.25 7.28
CA ASN A 209 2.37 -3.29 6.36
C ASN A 209 3.07 -4.63 6.60
N ALA A 210 4.40 -4.64 6.76
CA ALA A 210 5.16 -5.86 7.02
C ALA A 210 4.76 -6.58 8.30
N LEU A 211 4.36 -5.84 9.34
CA LEU A 211 3.89 -6.40 10.62
C LEU A 211 2.49 -7.04 10.52
N MET A 212 1.71 -6.67 9.52
CA MET A 212 0.32 -7.11 9.38
C MET A 212 0.13 -8.16 8.29
N ILE A 213 1.00 -8.20 7.26
CA ILE A 213 0.71 -8.92 6.02
C ILE A 213 0.49 -10.42 6.22
N ASP A 214 1.27 -11.10 7.04
CA ASP A 214 1.17 -12.55 7.24
C ASP A 214 -0.17 -12.92 7.87
N LEU A 215 -0.63 -12.12 8.83
CA LEU A 215 -1.92 -12.28 9.50
C LEU A 215 -3.07 -12.03 8.52
N VAL A 216 -2.94 -11.02 7.68
CA VAL A 216 -3.92 -10.69 6.66
C VAL A 216 -3.99 -11.77 5.58
N LEU A 217 -2.87 -12.36 5.16
CA LEU A 217 -2.88 -13.49 4.21
C LEU A 217 -3.67 -14.67 4.78
N ARG A 218 -3.43 -15.05 6.05
CA ARG A 218 -4.17 -16.12 6.72
C ARG A 218 -5.65 -15.79 6.87
N PHE A 219 -5.95 -14.55 7.26
CA PHE A 219 -7.32 -14.06 7.39
C PHE A 219 -8.08 -14.15 6.06
N ASN A 220 -7.50 -13.65 4.98
CA ASN A 220 -8.11 -13.61 3.66
C ASN A 220 -8.27 -15.00 3.04
N ALA A 221 -7.34 -15.92 3.30
CA ALA A 221 -7.37 -17.28 2.79
C ALA A 221 -8.37 -18.19 3.52
N SER A 222 -8.87 -17.78 4.67
CA SER A 222 -9.86 -18.56 5.42
C SER A 222 -11.21 -18.59 4.70
N GLU A 223 -11.75 -19.79 4.51
CA GLU A 223 -13.00 -19.99 3.80
C GLU A 223 -14.25 -19.75 4.69
N THR A 224 -14.11 -19.75 6.01
CA THR A 224 -15.26 -19.74 6.91
C THR A 224 -15.11 -18.76 8.06
N PRO A 225 -16.13 -17.96 8.35
CA PRO A 225 -17.33 -17.69 7.57
C PRO A 225 -17.02 -16.80 6.37
N VAL A 226 -17.65 -17.09 5.25
CA VAL A 226 -17.52 -16.27 4.03
C VAL A 226 -18.33 -14.99 4.17
N LYS A 227 -17.66 -13.83 4.09
CA LYS A 227 -18.29 -12.52 4.03
C LYS A 227 -17.95 -11.90 2.68
N MET A 228 -18.99 -11.69 1.90
CA MET A 228 -18.85 -11.06 0.59
C MET A 228 -18.70 -9.56 0.75
N GLY A 229 -17.85 -8.98 -0.09
CA GLY A 229 -17.75 -7.52 -0.19
C GLY A 229 -18.88 -6.90 -1.01
N THR A 230 -18.73 -5.63 -1.31
CA THR A 230 -19.74 -4.81 -1.99
C THR A 230 -19.79 -4.98 -3.51
N PHE A 231 -18.87 -5.77 -4.10
CA PHE A 231 -18.77 -5.91 -5.56
C PHE A 231 -19.53 -7.15 -6.04
N PRO A 232 -20.65 -6.99 -6.77
CA PRO A 232 -21.51 -8.11 -7.16
C PRO A 232 -20.87 -9.07 -8.19
N GLN A 233 -19.81 -8.65 -8.87
CA GLN A 233 -19.04 -9.52 -9.78
C GLN A 233 -18.12 -10.50 -9.04
N TYR A 234 -17.89 -10.32 -7.75
CA TYR A 234 -17.14 -11.25 -6.93
C TYR A 234 -18.02 -12.45 -6.59
N SER A 235 -17.86 -13.52 -7.35
CA SER A 235 -18.78 -14.65 -7.30
C SER A 235 -18.48 -15.66 -6.20
N TYR A 236 -17.22 -15.75 -5.75
CA TYR A 236 -16.79 -16.71 -4.74
C TYR A 236 -15.42 -16.35 -4.13
N PRO A 237 -15.22 -16.58 -2.82
CA PRO A 237 -13.89 -16.40 -2.22
C PRO A 237 -12.94 -17.49 -2.72
N HIS A 238 -11.98 -17.09 -3.55
CA HIS A 238 -10.92 -17.94 -4.09
C HIS A 238 -9.53 -17.46 -3.70
N THR A 239 -9.45 -16.71 -2.60
CA THR A 239 -8.23 -16.01 -2.19
C THR A 239 -7.09 -16.96 -1.85
N LEU A 240 -7.39 -18.12 -1.24
CA LEU A 240 -6.40 -19.16 -1.00
C LEU A 240 -5.72 -19.59 -2.32
N ARG A 241 -6.51 -19.85 -3.37
CA ARG A 241 -5.96 -20.19 -4.70
C ARG A 241 -5.13 -19.05 -5.27
N ARG A 242 -5.57 -17.79 -5.13
CA ARG A 242 -4.83 -16.61 -5.57
C ARG A 242 -3.45 -16.52 -4.92
N TYR A 243 -3.36 -16.75 -3.61
CA TYR A 243 -2.07 -16.77 -2.91
C TYR A 243 -1.21 -17.97 -3.29
N ALA A 244 -1.83 -19.13 -3.55
CA ALA A 244 -1.11 -20.28 -4.08
C ALA A 244 -0.48 -20.00 -5.45
N GLU A 245 -1.17 -19.26 -6.32
CA GLU A 245 -0.64 -18.82 -7.62
C GLU A 245 0.56 -17.86 -7.46
N VAL A 246 0.55 -16.98 -6.46
CA VAL A 246 1.73 -16.16 -6.14
C VAL A 246 2.90 -17.03 -5.72
N ALA A 247 2.68 -18.05 -4.87
CA ALA A 247 3.70 -18.99 -4.46
C ALA A 247 4.27 -19.78 -5.66
N GLU A 248 3.41 -20.22 -6.57
CA GLU A 248 3.81 -20.88 -7.82
C GLU A 248 4.67 -19.97 -8.70
N ASN A 249 4.28 -18.70 -8.85
CA ASN A 249 5.04 -17.69 -9.61
C ASN A 249 6.44 -17.44 -9.02
N LEU A 250 6.56 -17.53 -7.70
CA LEU A 250 7.84 -17.41 -6.98
C LEU A 250 8.65 -18.72 -6.95
N GLY A 251 8.05 -19.84 -7.37
CA GLY A 251 8.70 -21.15 -7.37
C GLY A 251 8.88 -21.77 -5.99
N LEU A 252 7.98 -21.47 -5.04
CA LEU A 252 8.13 -21.88 -3.63
C LEU A 252 7.72 -23.34 -3.36
N GLY A 253 7.09 -24.02 -4.33
CA GLY A 253 6.63 -25.41 -4.16
C GLY A 253 5.38 -25.52 -3.28
N GLY A 254 5.02 -26.78 -2.95
CA GLY A 254 3.80 -27.15 -2.22
C GLY A 254 2.88 -28.02 -3.09
N ASN A 255 2.20 -29.00 -2.47
CA ASN A 255 1.31 -29.92 -3.17
C ASN A 255 -0.15 -29.47 -3.12
N THR A 256 -0.53 -28.72 -2.08
CA THR A 256 -1.86 -28.13 -1.91
C THR A 256 -1.80 -26.62 -1.87
N ASP A 257 -2.92 -25.95 -2.03
CA ASP A 257 -2.98 -24.48 -1.97
C ASP A 257 -2.64 -23.97 -0.56
N GLU A 258 -2.98 -24.73 0.48
CA GLU A 258 -2.62 -24.44 1.88
C GLU A 258 -1.10 -24.52 2.08
N GLU A 259 -0.44 -25.59 1.59
CA GLU A 259 1.02 -25.72 1.67
C GLU A 259 1.72 -24.58 0.92
N LYS A 260 1.20 -24.17 -0.24
CA LYS A 260 1.71 -23.04 -1.02
C LYS A 260 1.55 -21.72 -0.28
N LEU A 261 0.42 -21.50 0.39
CA LEU A 261 0.19 -20.32 1.24
C LEU A 261 1.22 -20.27 2.38
N GLU A 262 1.42 -21.38 3.09
CA GLU A 262 2.42 -21.45 4.18
C GLU A 262 3.85 -21.19 3.66
N ASN A 263 4.17 -21.72 2.49
CA ASN A 263 5.47 -21.46 1.86
C ASN A 263 5.62 -19.99 1.44
N LEU A 264 4.54 -19.34 0.98
CA LEU A 264 4.54 -17.91 0.67
C LEU A 264 4.78 -17.07 1.93
N ILE A 265 4.06 -17.34 3.01
CA ILE A 265 4.22 -16.64 4.29
C ILE A 265 5.65 -16.81 4.81
N LYS A 266 6.17 -18.03 4.80
CA LYS A 266 7.54 -18.30 5.19
C LYS A 266 8.56 -17.53 4.33
N ALA A 267 8.37 -17.47 3.03
CA ALA A 267 9.25 -16.71 2.12
C ALA A 267 9.20 -15.19 2.41
N ILE A 268 8.04 -14.66 2.76
CA ILE A 268 7.88 -13.26 3.19
C ILE A 268 8.62 -13.03 4.51
N ASP A 269 8.50 -13.93 5.49
CA ASP A 269 9.22 -13.83 6.77
C ASP A 269 10.73 -13.88 6.58
N GLU A 270 11.23 -14.80 5.75
CA GLU A 270 12.65 -14.87 5.40
C GLU A 270 13.13 -13.59 4.70
N LEU A 271 12.29 -12.99 3.83
CA LEU A 271 12.59 -11.71 3.19
C LEU A 271 12.67 -10.59 4.24
N LYS A 272 11.69 -10.51 5.14
CA LYS A 272 11.67 -9.52 6.25
C LYS A 272 12.93 -9.62 7.11
N GLU A 273 13.35 -10.84 7.48
CA GLU A 273 14.58 -11.06 8.24
C GLU A 273 15.82 -10.57 7.49
N LYS A 274 15.95 -10.90 6.20
CA LYS A 274 17.08 -10.48 5.35
C LYS A 274 17.22 -8.97 5.24
N ILE A 275 16.10 -8.24 5.25
CA ILE A 275 16.08 -6.77 5.13
C ILE A 275 15.93 -6.06 6.49
N GLY A 276 16.12 -6.78 7.60
CA GLY A 276 16.23 -6.22 8.95
C GLY A 276 14.91 -5.73 9.57
N ILE A 277 13.77 -6.26 9.14
CA ILE A 277 12.46 -5.94 9.72
C ILE A 277 12.23 -6.78 10.96
N LYS A 278 11.82 -6.14 12.07
CA LYS A 278 11.51 -6.81 13.33
C LYS A 278 10.15 -7.50 13.28
N LYS A 279 9.93 -8.45 14.21
CA LYS A 279 8.79 -9.38 14.14
C LYS A 279 7.46 -8.82 14.65
N THR A 280 7.50 -7.93 15.65
CA THR A 280 6.29 -7.51 16.38
C THR A 280 6.20 -5.99 16.50
N ILE A 281 5.00 -5.49 16.73
CA ILE A 281 4.77 -4.06 17.01
C ILE A 281 5.55 -3.64 18.27
N ARG A 282 5.61 -4.51 19.28
CA ARG A 282 6.36 -4.30 20.53
C ARG A 282 7.86 -4.08 20.29
N ASP A 283 8.43 -4.79 19.31
CA ASP A 283 9.86 -4.65 18.98
C ASP A 283 10.22 -3.26 18.43
N TYR A 284 9.24 -2.53 17.92
CA TYR A 284 9.40 -1.13 17.49
C TYR A 284 9.23 -0.11 18.63
N GLY A 285 9.12 -0.58 19.88
CA GLY A 285 9.10 0.27 21.07
C GLY A 285 7.73 0.83 21.43
N VAL A 286 6.66 0.28 20.88
CA VAL A 286 5.29 0.66 21.23
C VAL A 286 4.96 0.13 22.63
N ASP A 287 4.62 1.02 23.56
CA ASP A 287 4.23 0.66 24.92
C ASP A 287 2.92 -0.13 24.95
N GLU A 288 2.85 -1.18 25.79
CA GLU A 288 1.71 -2.08 25.87
C GLU A 288 0.43 -1.38 26.33
N GLN A 289 0.53 -0.53 27.34
CA GLN A 289 -0.64 0.17 27.89
C GLN A 289 -1.17 1.19 26.88
N GLU A 290 -0.27 1.90 26.22
CA GLU A 290 -0.63 2.83 25.16
C GLU A 290 -1.30 2.08 24.00
N PHE A 291 -0.71 0.97 23.53
CA PHE A 291 -1.28 0.14 22.48
C PHE A 291 -2.69 -0.35 22.81
N LEU A 292 -2.88 -0.95 23.99
CA LEU A 292 -4.18 -1.46 24.42
C LEU A 292 -5.21 -0.34 24.59
N SER A 293 -4.80 0.86 25.02
CA SER A 293 -5.70 2.01 25.14
C SER A 293 -6.23 2.52 23.80
N LYS A 294 -5.49 2.29 22.70
CA LYS A 294 -5.85 2.73 21.33
C LYS A 294 -6.48 1.64 20.47
N LEU A 295 -6.41 0.39 20.91
CA LEU A 295 -6.75 -0.78 20.12
C LEU A 295 -8.19 -0.74 19.58
N ASP A 296 -9.18 -0.38 20.39
CA ASP A 296 -10.58 -0.30 19.97
C ASP A 296 -10.80 0.81 18.93
N GLU A 297 -10.19 1.96 19.15
CA GLU A 297 -10.27 3.09 18.22
C GLU A 297 -9.59 2.77 16.87
N MET A 298 -8.38 2.21 16.92
CA MET A 298 -7.65 1.77 15.72
C MET A 298 -8.44 0.75 14.91
N SER A 299 -9.04 -0.24 15.58
CA SER A 299 -9.81 -1.30 14.92
C SER A 299 -11.04 -0.76 14.20
N LYS A 300 -11.76 0.17 14.83
CA LYS A 300 -12.89 0.86 14.21
C LYS A 300 -12.45 1.71 13.02
N GLN A 301 -11.37 2.49 13.18
CA GLN A 301 -10.85 3.32 12.10
C GLN A 301 -10.31 2.50 10.93
N ALA A 302 -9.69 1.33 11.18
CA ALA A 302 -9.24 0.43 10.12
C ALA A 302 -10.42 -0.22 9.39
N PHE A 303 -11.47 -0.62 10.12
CA PHE A 303 -12.71 -1.11 9.52
C PHE A 303 -13.34 -0.06 8.58
N ASP A 304 -13.32 1.19 8.98
CA ASP A 304 -13.85 2.32 8.23
C ASP A 304 -12.89 2.89 7.16
N ASP A 305 -11.68 2.36 7.04
CA ASP A 305 -10.71 2.86 6.08
C ASP A 305 -11.12 2.55 4.63
N GLN A 306 -10.73 3.45 3.70
CA GLN A 306 -11.10 3.34 2.30
C GLN A 306 -10.62 2.03 1.64
N CYS A 307 -9.45 1.51 2.07
CA CYS A 307 -8.87 0.30 1.50
C CYS A 307 -9.63 -0.98 1.89
N THR A 308 -10.29 -1.01 3.05
CA THR A 308 -11.01 -2.19 3.54
C THR A 308 -12.11 -2.65 2.59
N GLY A 309 -12.71 -1.72 1.83
CA GLY A 309 -13.82 -2.03 0.92
C GLY A 309 -13.46 -2.97 -0.25
N ALA A 310 -12.18 -3.02 -0.67
CA ALA A 310 -11.73 -3.89 -1.76
C ALA A 310 -11.12 -5.21 -1.27
N ASN A 311 -11.03 -5.41 0.06
CA ASN A 311 -10.48 -6.63 0.62
C ASN A 311 -11.35 -7.86 0.25
N PRO A 312 -10.76 -9.00 -0.14
CA PRO A 312 -11.52 -10.17 -0.61
C PRO A 312 -12.43 -10.78 0.45
N ARG A 313 -12.06 -10.66 1.72
CA ARG A 313 -12.88 -11.03 2.87
C ARG A 313 -13.17 -9.79 3.70
N TYR A 314 -14.46 -9.41 3.81
CA TYR A 314 -14.82 -8.24 4.60
C TYR A 314 -14.67 -8.54 6.10
N PRO A 315 -13.80 -7.80 6.84
CA PRO A 315 -13.52 -8.12 8.23
C PRO A 315 -14.62 -7.65 9.18
N LEU A 316 -14.70 -8.26 10.36
CA LEU A 316 -15.35 -7.65 11.52
C LEU A 316 -14.34 -6.81 12.31
N ILE A 317 -14.82 -5.86 13.08
CA ILE A 317 -13.96 -5.04 13.96
C ILE A 317 -13.17 -5.91 14.94
N GLU A 318 -13.80 -6.96 15.49
CA GLU A 318 -13.14 -7.91 16.40
C GLU A 318 -12.05 -8.76 15.70
N GLU A 319 -12.23 -9.09 14.42
CA GLU A 319 -11.18 -9.78 13.64
C GLU A 319 -9.98 -8.88 13.40
N ILE A 320 -10.20 -7.60 13.10
CA ILE A 320 -9.13 -6.59 13.00
C ILE A 320 -8.40 -6.44 14.33
N LYS A 321 -9.14 -6.35 15.42
CA LYS A 321 -8.61 -6.26 16.77
C LYS A 321 -7.73 -7.45 17.13
N GLN A 322 -8.17 -8.66 16.79
CA GLN A 322 -7.40 -9.88 17.00
C GLN A 322 -6.08 -9.87 16.21
N MET A 323 -6.11 -9.48 14.94
CA MET A 323 -4.89 -9.36 14.12
C MET A 323 -3.91 -8.34 14.72
N TYR A 324 -4.37 -7.20 15.23
CA TYR A 324 -3.49 -6.25 15.93
C TYR A 324 -2.85 -6.84 17.19
N LEU A 325 -3.62 -7.59 17.99
CA LEU A 325 -3.09 -8.27 19.18
C LEU A 325 -2.03 -9.31 18.82
N GLU A 326 -2.27 -10.11 17.78
CA GLU A 326 -1.30 -11.08 17.28
C GLU A 326 -0.03 -10.40 16.75
N ALA A 327 -0.17 -9.29 16.01
CA ALA A 327 0.98 -8.52 15.54
C ALA A 327 1.78 -7.89 16.69
N TYR A 328 1.12 -7.53 17.81
CA TYR A 328 1.80 -6.96 18.97
C TYR A 328 2.58 -8.02 19.76
N TYR A 329 1.98 -9.19 20.01
CA TYR A 329 2.55 -10.24 20.87
C TYR A 329 3.33 -11.34 20.12
N GLY A 330 3.22 -11.44 18.80
CA GLY A 330 3.92 -12.46 18.02
C GLY A 330 3.42 -13.89 18.24
N GLY A 331 2.13 -14.07 18.54
CA GLY A 331 1.55 -15.39 18.83
C GLY A 331 1.84 -15.95 20.22
N GLU A 332 2.40 -15.17 21.12
CA GLU A 332 2.73 -15.55 22.51
C GLU A 332 1.55 -15.42 23.50
N ARG A 333 0.29 -15.56 23.04
CA ARG A 333 -0.90 -15.56 23.92
C ARG A 333 -1.58 -16.91 23.97
#